data_40e0b621719b8abee568da23cb00c124
#
_entry.id   40e0b621719b8abee568da23cb00c124
#
_cell.length_a   1.000
_cell.length_b   1.000
_cell.length_c   1.000
_cell.angle_alpha   90.00
_cell.angle_beta   90.00
_cell.angle_gamma   90.00
#
_symmetry.space_group_name_H-M   'P 1'
#
loop_
_entity.id
_entity.type
_entity.pdbx_description
1 polymer ?
#
loop_
_entity_poly.entity_id
_entity_poly.type
_entity_poly.pdbx_seq_one_letter_code
_entity_poly.pdbx_strand_id
1 'polypeptide(L)'
;MSSGDAPGTLVPTVVKPSPAAGARSFVGRHVLGLGMLLLTMISGFAAWRMTGADECTLRSVDIRSHIKDVATRYDVPENLVAAIVEIESQFNPRAVSPRGAQGLMQLMPATAATLGVGDPFDPRGNIEGGVRHLRSLMDRFDNNLPLVLAAYNAGEHAVIAHRGVPPYRQTRQYVKRILRQLDRDGAKTSDTGQRGRKV
;
A
#
# COMPACT_ATOMS: atom_id res chain seq x y z
N MET A 1 -70.55 14.52 -4.19
CA MET A 1 -71.00 14.54 -2.80
C MET A 1 -69.73 14.41 -1.95
N SER A 2 -69.33 15.32 -1.40
CA SER A 2 -69.34 16.28 -0.28
C SER A 2 -67.89 16.56 0.07
N SER A 3 -67.32 17.66 -0.12
CA SER A 3 -67.27 18.86 0.72
C SER A 3 -66.59 18.67 2.07
N GLY A 4 -65.63 19.52 2.35
CA GLY A 4 -65.26 20.06 3.60
C GLY A 4 -63.76 20.05 3.86
N ASP A 5 -63.17 21.01 3.92
CA ASP A 5 -62.91 22.32 4.48
C ASP A 5 -61.48 22.39 5.01
N ALA A 6 -60.77 23.37 4.55
CA ALA A 6 -59.59 23.90 5.22
C ALA A 6 -59.99 24.79 6.41
N PRO A 7 -59.19 24.89 7.46
CA PRO A 7 -58.83 26.22 7.92
C PRO A 7 -57.36 26.32 8.39
N GLY A 8 -56.82 27.46 8.20
CA GLY A 8 -56.57 28.51 9.12
C GLY A 8 -55.12 28.88 9.15
N THR A 9 -54.74 29.85 8.38
CA THR A 9 -53.46 30.59 8.44
C THR A 9 -53.36 31.32 9.81
N LEU A 10 -52.37 30.98 10.63
CA LEU A 10 -51.95 31.82 11.75
C LEU A 10 -50.63 32.51 11.42
N VAL A 11 -50.72 33.79 11.31
CA VAL A 11 -49.62 34.75 11.12
C VAL A 11 -49.00 34.99 12.52
N PRO A 12 -47.68 34.77 12.74
CA PRO A 12 -47.07 35.22 13.97
C PRO A 12 -46.68 36.70 13.89
N THR A 13 -47.14 37.43 14.82
CA THR A 13 -46.91 38.86 15.11
C THR A 13 -45.42 39.12 15.38
N VAL A 14 -44.86 40.03 14.60
CA VAL A 14 -43.53 40.59 14.79
C VAL A 14 -43.49 41.45 16.04
N VAL A 15 -42.78 41.02 17.08
CA VAL A 15 -42.47 41.86 18.25
C VAL A 15 -41.07 42.46 17.99
N LYS A 16 -41.05 43.78 17.95
CA LYS A 16 -39.87 44.62 17.79
C LYS A 16 -39.21 44.80 19.16
N PRO A 17 -37.93 44.47 19.38
CA PRO A 17 -37.25 44.81 20.64
C PRO A 17 -36.74 46.27 20.59
N SER A 18 -36.96 46.97 21.69
CA SER A 18 -36.53 48.34 22.03
C SER A 18 -35.03 48.38 22.34
N PRO A 19 -34.34 49.52 22.10
CA PRO A 19 -32.91 49.64 22.36
C PRO A 19 -32.65 50.14 23.81
N ALA A 20 -31.76 49.49 24.51
CA ALA A 20 -31.16 50.06 25.74
C ALA A 20 -29.71 49.65 25.88
N ALA A 21 -28.84 50.61 25.67
CA ALA A 21 -27.69 51.09 26.45
C ALA A 21 -26.77 50.06 27.14
N GLY A 22 -25.48 50.17 26.85
CA GLY A 22 -24.42 49.66 27.72
C GLY A 22 -23.16 49.25 26.98
N ALA A 23 -22.50 50.13 26.25
CA ALA A 23 -21.13 49.94 25.84
C ALA A 23 -20.19 49.88 27.05
N ARG A 24 -19.71 48.68 27.38
CA ARG A 24 -18.51 48.53 28.23
C ARG A 24 -17.50 47.69 27.45
N SER A 25 -16.37 48.35 27.14
CA SER A 25 -15.21 47.83 26.50
C SER A 25 -14.71 46.53 27.16
N PHE A 26 -14.76 45.43 26.40
CA PHE A 26 -14.16 44.17 26.77
C PHE A 26 -13.11 43.80 25.70
N VAL A 27 -12.20 44.74 25.46
CA VAL A 27 -11.00 44.51 24.61
C VAL A 27 -9.82 44.29 25.53
N GLY A 28 -9.47 43.10 25.85
CA GLY A 28 -8.25 42.87 26.64
C GLY A 28 -7.95 41.46 27.11
N ARG A 29 -8.87 40.51 26.99
CA ARG A 29 -8.66 39.16 27.58
C ARG A 29 -8.67 37.99 26.56
N HIS A 30 -8.98 38.22 25.31
CA HIS A 30 -9.03 37.15 24.29
C HIS A 30 -7.78 37.02 23.42
N VAL A 31 -6.85 37.96 23.45
CA VAL A 31 -5.62 37.92 22.62
C VAL A 31 -4.61 36.89 23.17
N LEU A 32 -4.57 36.70 24.49
CA LEU A 32 -3.66 35.71 25.11
C LEU A 32 -4.13 34.25 24.91
N GLY A 33 -5.45 34.02 24.79
CA GLY A 33 -6.00 32.69 24.57
C GLY A 33 -5.79 32.16 23.14
N LEU A 34 -5.86 33.02 22.15
CA LEU A 34 -5.69 32.63 20.74
C LEU A 34 -4.23 32.26 20.41
N GLY A 35 -3.26 32.96 20.99
CA GLY A 35 -1.84 32.68 20.79
C GLY A 35 -1.44 31.31 21.37
N MET A 36 -1.99 30.94 22.53
CA MET A 36 -1.67 29.65 23.16
C MET A 36 -2.32 28.46 22.43
N LEU A 37 -3.52 28.65 21.87
CA LEU A 37 -4.20 27.62 21.08
C LEU A 37 -3.51 27.40 19.73
N LEU A 38 -2.97 28.43 19.09
CA LEU A 38 -2.16 28.33 17.87
C LEU A 38 -0.84 27.62 18.12
N LEU A 39 -0.18 27.88 19.26
CA LEU A 39 1.10 27.22 19.60
C LEU A 39 0.91 25.72 19.86
N THR A 40 -0.18 25.31 20.51
CA THR A 40 -0.50 23.89 20.76
C THR A 40 -0.90 23.16 19.48
N MET A 41 -1.55 23.84 18.54
CA MET A 41 -1.89 23.25 17.23
C MET A 41 -0.65 23.06 16.34
N ILE A 42 0.29 24.02 16.36
CA ILE A 42 1.55 23.91 15.61
C ILE A 42 2.43 22.80 16.19
N SER A 43 2.51 22.67 17.51
CA SER A 43 3.25 21.61 18.20
C SER A 43 2.64 20.22 17.93
N GLY A 44 1.31 20.11 17.93
CA GLY A 44 0.58 18.88 17.64
C GLY A 44 0.73 18.44 16.16
N PHE A 45 0.72 19.41 15.23
CA PHE A 45 0.89 19.12 13.81
C PHE A 45 2.32 18.73 13.46
N ALA A 46 3.32 19.33 14.11
CA ALA A 46 4.73 18.95 13.94
C ALA A 46 5.03 17.56 14.53
N ALA A 47 4.47 17.25 15.71
CA ALA A 47 4.59 15.93 16.32
C ALA A 47 3.89 14.84 15.48
N TRP A 48 2.71 15.13 14.92
CA TRP A 48 1.99 14.20 14.05
C TRP A 48 2.74 13.91 12.74
N ARG A 49 3.44 14.91 12.15
CA ARG A 49 4.27 14.70 10.96
C ARG A 49 5.53 13.88 11.24
N MET A 50 6.14 14.04 12.41
CA MET A 50 7.36 13.30 12.76
C MET A 50 7.06 11.82 13.03
N THR A 51 5.97 11.51 13.77
CA THR A 51 5.63 10.11 14.08
C THR A 51 5.22 9.28 12.86
N GLY A 52 4.53 9.89 11.90
CA GLY A 52 4.10 9.16 10.69
C GLY A 52 5.23 8.81 9.71
N ALA A 53 6.26 9.66 9.61
CA ALA A 53 7.40 9.42 8.74
C ALA A 53 8.32 8.32 9.30
N ASP A 54 8.54 8.32 10.60
CA ASP A 54 9.41 7.35 11.27
C ASP A 54 8.79 5.95 11.29
N GLU A 55 7.49 5.83 11.52
CA GLU A 55 6.79 4.55 11.53
C GLU A 55 6.74 3.90 10.14
N CYS A 56 6.58 4.69 9.08
CA CYS A 56 6.62 4.21 7.71
C CYS A 56 8.03 3.71 7.33
N THR A 57 9.07 4.42 7.75
CA THR A 57 10.47 4.07 7.47
C THR A 57 10.87 2.81 8.24
N LEU A 58 10.54 2.69 9.53
CA LEU A 58 10.82 1.51 10.34
C LEU A 58 10.10 0.28 9.80
N ARG A 59 8.84 0.40 9.39
CA ARG A 59 8.09 -0.70 8.79
C ARG A 59 8.67 -1.17 7.46
N SER A 60 9.17 -0.26 6.63
CA SER A 60 9.80 -0.62 5.35
C SER A 60 11.15 -1.32 5.54
N VAL A 61 11.91 -0.95 6.54
CA VAL A 61 13.17 -1.62 6.93
C VAL A 61 12.87 -3.04 7.41
N ASP A 62 11.83 -3.24 8.24
CA ASP A 62 11.44 -4.58 8.72
C ASP A 62 10.99 -5.48 7.56
N ILE A 63 10.19 -4.99 6.61
CA ILE A 63 9.76 -5.75 5.43
C ILE A 63 10.96 -6.18 4.57
N ARG A 64 11.91 -5.29 4.31
CA ARG A 64 13.09 -5.62 3.50
C ARG A 64 14.00 -6.62 4.19
N SER A 65 14.23 -6.47 5.48
CA SER A 65 14.98 -7.44 6.28
C SER A 65 14.32 -8.82 6.21
N HIS A 66 13.00 -8.87 6.37
CA HIS A 66 12.25 -10.12 6.30
C HIS A 66 12.28 -10.76 4.90
N ILE A 67 12.21 -9.96 3.83
CA ILE A 67 12.39 -10.44 2.44
C ILE A 67 13.75 -11.15 2.31
N LYS A 68 14.83 -10.53 2.80
CA LYS A 68 16.17 -11.10 2.73
C LYS A 68 16.25 -12.44 3.45
N ASP A 69 15.69 -12.52 4.67
CA ASP A 69 15.73 -13.75 5.48
C ASP A 69 14.97 -14.90 4.80
N VAL A 70 13.77 -14.60 4.28
CA VAL A 70 12.93 -15.60 3.59
C VAL A 70 13.53 -16.00 2.25
N ALA A 71 14.01 -15.04 1.45
CA ALA A 71 14.67 -15.29 0.17
C ALA A 71 15.88 -16.22 0.33
N THR A 72 16.72 -15.97 1.36
CA THR A 72 17.87 -16.82 1.70
C THR A 72 17.41 -18.23 2.08
N ARG A 73 16.37 -18.36 2.89
CA ARG A 73 15.85 -19.65 3.37
C ARG A 73 15.36 -20.55 2.24
N TYR A 74 14.74 -19.95 1.22
CA TYR A 74 14.15 -20.69 0.09
C TYR A 74 15.02 -20.68 -1.18
N ASP A 75 16.24 -20.21 -1.10
CA ASP A 75 17.15 -20.11 -2.25
C ASP A 75 16.51 -19.36 -3.44
N VAL A 76 15.91 -18.19 -3.14
CA VAL A 76 15.34 -17.28 -4.13
C VAL A 76 16.13 -15.97 -4.09
N PRO A 77 16.50 -15.38 -5.24
CA PRO A 77 17.20 -14.10 -5.24
C PRO A 77 16.42 -12.99 -4.54
N GLU A 78 17.04 -12.33 -3.55
CA GLU A 78 16.43 -11.26 -2.75
C GLU A 78 15.88 -10.12 -3.63
N ASN A 79 16.67 -9.70 -4.63
CA ASN A 79 16.28 -8.66 -5.57
C ASN A 79 15.05 -9.04 -6.41
N LEU A 80 14.86 -10.32 -6.72
CA LEU A 80 13.67 -10.82 -7.41
C LEU A 80 12.43 -10.69 -6.51
N VAL A 81 12.53 -11.12 -5.26
CA VAL A 81 11.41 -10.99 -4.30
C VAL A 81 11.06 -9.52 -4.08
N ALA A 82 12.05 -8.66 -3.86
CA ALA A 82 11.85 -7.23 -3.68
C ALA A 82 11.18 -6.57 -4.89
N ALA A 83 11.60 -6.92 -6.11
CA ALA A 83 10.99 -6.43 -7.35
C ALA A 83 9.53 -6.87 -7.51
N ILE A 84 9.21 -8.11 -7.14
CA ILE A 84 7.82 -8.61 -7.14
C ILE A 84 6.99 -7.81 -6.13
N VAL A 85 7.42 -7.69 -4.88
CA VAL A 85 6.70 -6.94 -3.84
C VAL A 85 6.47 -5.48 -4.25
N GLU A 86 7.45 -4.84 -4.85
CA GLU A 86 7.30 -3.46 -5.33
C GLU A 86 6.26 -3.34 -6.43
N ILE A 87 6.25 -4.26 -7.40
CA ILE A 87 5.32 -4.23 -8.53
C ILE A 87 3.90 -4.65 -8.12
N GLU A 88 3.77 -5.58 -7.19
CA GLU A 88 2.48 -6.10 -6.73
C GLU A 88 1.77 -5.12 -5.78
N SER A 89 2.48 -4.53 -4.83
CA SER A 89 1.87 -3.77 -3.73
C SER A 89 2.52 -2.42 -3.45
N GLN A 90 3.66 -2.09 -4.05
CA GLN A 90 4.50 -0.95 -3.66
C GLN A 90 4.86 -1.01 -2.16
N PHE A 91 5.15 -2.19 -1.66
CA PHE A 91 5.40 -2.47 -0.23
C PHE A 91 4.21 -2.14 0.70
N ASN A 92 2.98 -2.06 0.18
CA ASN A 92 1.79 -1.87 1.00
C ASN A 92 1.23 -3.22 1.48
N PRO A 93 1.34 -3.56 2.78
CA PRO A 93 0.85 -4.84 3.29
C PRO A 93 -0.68 -4.97 3.27
N ARG A 94 -1.39 -3.86 3.13
CA ARG A 94 -2.86 -3.83 3.05
C ARG A 94 -3.39 -3.67 1.63
N ALA A 95 -2.55 -3.88 0.62
CA ALA A 95 -2.97 -3.78 -0.77
C ALA A 95 -4.02 -4.84 -1.11
N VAL A 96 -5.06 -4.42 -1.83
CA VAL A 96 -6.10 -5.31 -2.40
C VAL A 96 -6.28 -4.94 -3.86
N SER A 97 -6.14 -5.92 -4.75
CA SER A 97 -6.39 -5.69 -6.17
C SER A 97 -7.89 -5.75 -6.50
N PRO A 98 -8.33 -5.23 -7.65
CA PRO A 98 -9.72 -5.35 -8.11
C PRO A 98 -10.20 -6.81 -8.28
N ARG A 99 -9.28 -7.76 -8.39
CA ARG A 99 -9.55 -9.20 -8.48
C ARG A 99 -9.51 -9.91 -7.14
N GLY A 100 -9.25 -9.18 -6.04
CA GLY A 100 -9.20 -9.71 -4.68
C GLY A 100 -7.84 -10.31 -4.27
N ALA A 101 -6.76 -10.09 -5.01
CA ALA A 101 -5.42 -10.43 -4.55
C ALA A 101 -5.01 -9.54 -3.38
N GLN A 102 -4.28 -10.07 -2.39
CA GLN A 102 -4.10 -9.45 -1.09
C GLN A 102 -2.64 -9.43 -0.64
N GLY A 103 -2.27 -8.35 0.05
CA GLY A 103 -1.01 -8.19 0.76
C GLY A 103 0.19 -7.86 -0.14
N LEU A 104 1.40 -8.00 0.42
CA LEU A 104 2.66 -7.58 -0.19
C LEU A 104 2.95 -8.26 -1.53
N MET A 105 2.71 -9.57 -1.62
CA MET A 105 2.95 -10.38 -2.81
C MET A 105 1.67 -10.73 -3.58
N GLN A 106 0.56 -10.04 -3.27
CA GLN A 106 -0.72 -10.13 -3.97
C GLN A 106 -1.21 -11.57 -4.18
N LEU A 107 -1.29 -12.31 -3.07
CA LEU A 107 -1.81 -13.67 -3.11
C LEU A 107 -3.34 -13.67 -3.30
N MET A 108 -3.82 -14.47 -4.24
CA MET A 108 -5.26 -14.73 -4.34
C MET A 108 -5.72 -15.52 -3.11
N PRO A 109 -6.94 -15.31 -2.59
CA PRO A 109 -7.44 -16.01 -1.39
C PRO A 109 -7.29 -17.53 -1.46
N ALA A 110 -7.63 -18.13 -2.60
CA ALA A 110 -7.47 -19.58 -2.80
C ALA A 110 -5.98 -20.01 -2.73
N THR A 111 -5.08 -19.21 -3.32
CA THR A 111 -3.65 -19.46 -3.26
C THR A 111 -3.12 -19.30 -1.84
N ALA A 112 -3.51 -18.25 -1.13
CA ALA A 112 -3.14 -18.03 0.27
C ALA A 112 -3.57 -19.22 1.15
N ALA A 113 -4.79 -19.70 0.99
CA ALA A 113 -5.30 -20.88 1.70
C ALA A 113 -4.47 -22.15 1.40
N THR A 114 -4.17 -22.41 0.13
CA THR A 114 -3.32 -23.55 -0.28
C THR A 114 -1.92 -23.48 0.31
N LEU A 115 -1.38 -22.26 0.44
CA LEU A 115 -0.05 -22.01 1.03
C LEU A 115 -0.08 -21.97 2.55
N GLY A 116 -1.23 -22.11 3.21
CA GLY A 116 -1.37 -22.02 4.66
C GLY A 116 -1.15 -20.63 5.23
N VAL A 117 -1.39 -19.58 4.44
CA VAL A 117 -1.34 -18.18 4.87
C VAL A 117 -2.67 -17.83 5.53
N GLY A 118 -2.69 -17.75 6.87
CA GLY A 118 -3.92 -17.51 7.65
C GLY A 118 -4.44 -16.08 7.53
N ASP A 119 -3.54 -15.09 7.55
CA ASP A 119 -3.84 -13.67 7.30
C ASP A 119 -2.97 -13.15 6.15
N PRO A 120 -3.56 -12.92 4.96
CA PRO A 120 -2.82 -12.39 3.82
C PRO A 120 -2.30 -10.95 4.01
N PHE A 121 -2.78 -10.24 5.03
CA PHE A 121 -2.32 -8.88 5.36
C PHE A 121 -1.21 -8.86 6.42
N ASP A 122 -0.92 -10.02 7.05
CA ASP A 122 0.30 -10.17 7.84
C ASP A 122 1.52 -10.16 6.90
N PRO A 123 2.45 -9.18 7.05
CA PRO A 123 3.60 -9.05 6.17
C PRO A 123 4.45 -10.31 6.11
N ARG A 124 4.65 -10.97 7.26
CA ARG A 124 5.53 -12.14 7.37
C ARG A 124 4.91 -13.36 6.71
N GLY A 125 3.67 -13.67 7.02
CA GLY A 125 2.95 -14.78 6.42
C GLY A 125 2.77 -14.63 4.90
N ASN A 126 2.50 -13.40 4.43
CA ASN A 126 2.33 -13.12 3.01
C ASN A 126 3.64 -13.31 2.23
N ILE A 127 4.76 -12.77 2.71
CA ILE A 127 6.09 -12.95 2.08
C ILE A 127 6.50 -14.43 2.12
N GLU A 128 6.37 -15.09 3.26
CA GLU A 128 6.72 -16.51 3.40
C GLU A 128 5.96 -17.37 2.38
N GLY A 129 4.63 -17.22 2.32
CA GLY A 129 3.78 -17.94 1.36
C GLY A 129 4.11 -17.61 -0.08
N GLY A 130 4.27 -16.32 -0.41
CA GLY A 130 4.59 -15.86 -1.75
C GLY A 130 5.94 -16.35 -2.25
N VAL A 131 6.98 -16.34 -1.40
CA VAL A 131 8.32 -16.83 -1.76
C VAL A 131 8.33 -18.35 -1.93
N ARG A 132 7.63 -19.10 -1.08
CA ARG A 132 7.46 -20.57 -1.29
C ARG A 132 6.78 -20.87 -2.61
N HIS A 133 5.74 -20.13 -2.95
CA HIS A 133 5.07 -20.26 -4.24
C HIS A 133 6.01 -19.93 -5.40
N LEU A 134 6.75 -18.84 -5.29
CA LEU A 134 7.75 -18.44 -6.29
C LEU A 134 8.81 -19.53 -6.48
N ARG A 135 9.33 -20.11 -5.39
CA ARG A 135 10.31 -21.21 -5.44
C ARG A 135 9.74 -22.42 -6.18
N SER A 136 8.50 -22.83 -5.85
CA SER A 136 7.88 -23.97 -6.54
C SER A 136 7.72 -23.73 -8.04
N LEU A 137 7.44 -22.50 -8.46
CA LEU A 137 7.41 -22.13 -9.89
C LEU A 137 8.80 -22.12 -10.53
N MET A 138 9.83 -21.70 -9.79
CA MET A 138 11.22 -21.76 -10.27
C MET A 138 11.64 -23.20 -10.51
N ASP A 139 11.32 -24.12 -9.60
CA ASP A 139 11.57 -25.54 -9.76
C ASP A 139 10.79 -26.13 -10.94
N ARG A 140 9.53 -25.72 -11.08
CA ARG A 140 8.63 -26.21 -12.14
C ARG A 140 9.05 -25.79 -13.55
N PHE A 141 9.67 -24.62 -13.70
CA PHE A 141 10.07 -24.04 -14.98
C PHE A 141 11.59 -23.94 -15.14
N ASP A 142 12.36 -24.78 -14.45
CA ASP A 142 13.82 -24.88 -14.57
C ASP A 142 14.53 -23.51 -14.43
N ASN A 143 14.07 -22.67 -13.51
CA ASN A 143 14.53 -21.31 -13.29
C ASN A 143 14.43 -20.39 -14.54
N ASN A 144 13.59 -20.74 -15.53
CA ASN A 144 13.30 -19.86 -16.66
C ASN A 144 12.48 -18.67 -16.20
N LEU A 145 13.16 -17.58 -15.81
CA LEU A 145 12.56 -16.45 -15.14
C LEU A 145 11.36 -15.82 -15.88
N PRO A 146 11.38 -15.64 -17.22
CA PRO A 146 10.19 -15.21 -17.95
C PRO A 146 8.97 -16.11 -17.74
N LEU A 147 9.14 -17.43 -17.72
CA LEU A 147 8.04 -18.40 -17.50
C LEU A 147 7.58 -18.40 -16.05
N VAL A 148 8.52 -18.34 -15.10
CA VAL A 148 8.23 -18.23 -13.66
C VAL A 148 7.36 -17.01 -13.36
N LEU A 149 7.75 -15.84 -13.86
CA LEU A 149 7.01 -14.59 -13.67
C LEU A 149 5.64 -14.62 -14.36
N ALA A 150 5.56 -15.22 -15.55
CA ALA A 150 4.29 -15.39 -16.23
C ALA A 150 3.35 -16.32 -15.46
N ALA A 151 3.88 -17.42 -14.90
CA ALA A 151 3.13 -18.36 -14.08
C ALA A 151 2.66 -17.74 -12.76
N TYR A 152 3.52 -16.95 -12.12
CA TYR A 152 3.15 -16.21 -10.90
C TYR A 152 1.96 -15.27 -11.15
N ASN A 153 1.98 -14.53 -12.25
CA ASN A 153 0.94 -13.54 -12.57
C ASN A 153 -0.34 -14.14 -13.19
N ALA A 154 -0.21 -15.12 -14.08
CA ALA A 154 -1.32 -15.67 -14.87
C ALA A 154 -1.73 -17.10 -14.48
N GLY A 155 -0.97 -17.71 -13.58
CA GLY A 155 -1.14 -19.12 -13.19
C GLY A 155 -0.34 -20.09 -14.10
N GLU A 156 0.11 -21.18 -13.50
CA GLU A 156 0.90 -22.23 -14.14
C GLU A 156 0.20 -22.83 -15.38
N HIS A 157 -1.11 -23.10 -15.26
CA HIS A 157 -1.89 -23.68 -16.35
C HIS A 157 -1.88 -22.82 -17.62
N ALA A 158 -1.89 -21.49 -17.48
CA ALA A 158 -1.85 -20.60 -18.63
C ALA A 158 -0.49 -20.70 -19.38
N VAL A 159 0.60 -20.81 -18.64
CA VAL A 159 1.95 -20.97 -19.22
C VAL A 159 2.09 -22.31 -19.92
N ILE A 160 1.58 -23.39 -19.31
CA ILE A 160 1.59 -24.74 -19.91
C ILE A 160 0.75 -24.77 -21.18
N ALA A 161 -0.49 -24.26 -21.12
CA ALA A 161 -1.41 -24.25 -22.25
C ALA A 161 -0.86 -23.49 -23.47
N HIS A 162 -0.14 -22.39 -23.23
CA HIS A 162 0.46 -21.59 -24.29
C HIS A 162 1.90 -22.00 -24.62
N ARG A 163 2.45 -23.01 -23.94
CA ARG A 163 3.83 -23.47 -24.09
C ARG A 163 4.85 -22.33 -24.00
N GLY A 164 4.57 -21.34 -23.14
CA GLY A 164 5.36 -20.12 -23.00
C GLY A 164 4.62 -18.99 -22.29
N VAL A 165 5.16 -17.77 -22.35
CA VAL A 165 4.49 -16.60 -21.81
C VAL A 165 3.18 -16.35 -22.54
N PRO A 166 2.01 -16.41 -21.84
CA PRO A 166 0.70 -16.25 -22.46
C PRO A 166 0.59 -14.89 -23.19
N PRO A 167 -0.23 -14.79 -24.27
CA PRO A 167 -0.39 -13.56 -25.03
C PRO A 167 -1.27 -12.52 -24.30
N TYR A 168 -1.38 -12.63 -22.99
CA TYR A 168 -2.12 -11.68 -22.16
C TYR A 168 -1.32 -10.39 -22.00
N ARG A 169 -1.87 -9.26 -22.41
CA ARG A 169 -1.20 -7.95 -22.34
C ARG A 169 -0.67 -7.64 -20.93
N GLN A 170 -1.49 -7.91 -19.91
CA GLN A 170 -1.14 -7.67 -18.51
C GLN A 170 0.08 -8.50 -18.09
N THR A 171 0.07 -9.80 -18.37
CA THR A 171 1.16 -10.72 -18.03
C THR A 171 2.46 -10.37 -18.74
N ARG A 172 2.42 -10.05 -20.05
CA ARG A 172 3.61 -9.62 -20.78
C ARG A 172 4.21 -8.32 -20.24
N GLN A 173 3.36 -7.38 -19.85
CA GLN A 173 3.81 -6.13 -19.23
C GLN A 173 4.42 -6.39 -17.84
N TYR A 174 3.84 -7.27 -17.04
CA TYR A 174 4.34 -7.68 -15.75
C TYR A 174 5.75 -8.27 -15.86
N VAL A 175 5.92 -9.30 -16.68
CA VAL A 175 7.21 -9.93 -16.94
C VAL A 175 8.26 -8.89 -17.37
N LYS A 176 7.91 -8.04 -18.35
CA LYS A 176 8.82 -6.99 -18.83
C LYS A 176 9.21 -5.98 -17.76
N ARG A 177 8.29 -5.61 -16.87
CA ARG A 177 8.57 -4.65 -15.78
C ARG A 177 9.57 -5.22 -14.78
N ILE A 178 9.37 -6.47 -14.33
CA ILE A 178 10.27 -7.10 -13.37
C ILE A 178 11.66 -7.31 -13.98
N LEU A 179 11.77 -7.86 -15.19
CA LEU A 179 13.05 -8.07 -15.85
C LEU A 179 13.83 -6.77 -16.00
N ARG A 180 13.19 -5.68 -16.42
CA ARG A 180 13.83 -4.35 -16.50
C ARG A 180 14.28 -3.82 -15.14
N GLN A 181 13.58 -4.13 -14.08
CA GLN A 181 13.99 -3.72 -12.74
C GLN A 181 15.23 -4.47 -12.29
N LEU A 182 15.26 -5.78 -12.48
CA LEU A 182 16.41 -6.62 -12.18
C LEU A 182 17.67 -6.19 -12.96
N ASP A 183 17.53 -5.88 -14.25
CA ASP A 183 18.63 -5.36 -15.08
C ASP A 183 19.20 -4.05 -14.51
N ARG A 184 18.35 -3.14 -14.09
CA ARG A 184 18.77 -1.86 -13.48
C ARG A 184 19.49 -2.04 -12.16
N ASP A 185 19.04 -2.98 -11.33
CA ASP A 185 19.62 -3.23 -10.02
C ASP A 185 20.97 -3.97 -10.18
N GLY A 186 21.08 -4.87 -11.13
CA GLY A 186 22.35 -5.51 -11.51
C GLY A 186 23.40 -4.50 -12.03
N ALA A 187 22.99 -3.52 -12.83
CA ALA A 187 23.87 -2.48 -13.33
C ALA A 187 24.41 -1.57 -12.21
N LYS A 188 23.58 -1.24 -11.22
CA LYS A 188 23.99 -0.41 -10.06
C LYS A 188 25.04 -1.12 -9.19
N THR A 189 24.87 -2.40 -8.93
CA THR A 189 25.82 -3.20 -8.13
C THR A 189 27.17 -3.30 -8.83
N SER A 190 27.22 -3.37 -10.15
CA SER A 190 28.46 -3.44 -10.94
C SER A 190 29.25 -2.13 -10.90
N ASP A 191 28.58 -0.96 -10.94
CA ASP A 191 29.24 0.37 -10.86
C ASP A 191 29.83 0.67 -9.47
N THR A 192 29.15 0.25 -8.40
CA THR A 192 29.62 0.44 -7.03
C THR A 192 30.88 -0.38 -6.75
N GLY A 193 30.98 -1.60 -7.31
CA GLY A 193 32.14 -2.47 -7.19
C GLY A 193 33.40 -1.94 -7.90
N GLN A 194 33.26 -1.17 -8.99
CA GLN A 194 34.38 -0.57 -9.71
C GLN A 194 34.93 0.70 -9.05
N ARG A 195 34.09 1.49 -8.37
CA ARG A 195 34.55 2.70 -7.66
C ARG A 195 35.36 2.40 -6.40
N GLY A 196 35.15 1.27 -5.74
CA GLY A 196 35.90 0.84 -4.55
C GLY A 196 37.30 0.28 -4.85
N ARG A 197 37.68 0.07 -6.12
CA ARG A 197 38.95 -0.54 -6.51
C ARG A 197 40.00 0.46 -7.02
N LYS A 198 39.70 1.76 -6.97
CA LYS A 198 40.62 2.85 -7.35
C LYS A 198 41.05 3.67 -6.12
N VAL A 199 41.69 3.03 -5.15
CA VAL A 199 42.46 3.67 -4.07
C VAL A 199 43.77 2.92 -3.94
#